data_92459e2fdaa16e97544eb9aa77da9813
#
_entry.id   92459e2fdaa16e97544eb9aa77da9813
#
_cell.length_a   1.000
_cell.length_b   1.000
_cell.length_c   1.000
_cell.angle_alpha   90.00
_cell.angle_beta   90.00
_cell.angle_gamma   90.00
#
_symmetry.space_group_name_H-M   'P 1'
#
loop_
_entity.id
_entity.type
_entity.pdbx_description
1 polymer ?
#
loop_
_entity_poly.entity_id
_entity_poly.type
_entity_poly.pdbx_seq_one_letter_code
_entity_poly.pdbx_strand_id
1 'polypeptide(L)'
;MRTVTVKSGNYPVRIGPGLLKEAGERIAQAVRGKRCAVVTDDRVGPLYAKPLVSSLEAAGIHADVFSFPNGEQHKTLETFARAVAFFAERELTRADFAVALGGGVVGDLTGFAAACYMRGIDCVQVPTTLLAAVDSSVGGKTAVDLPMGKNLVGAFHQPKLVLCDTDVIAKLPQPLLRDGAAEMIKCGVLRDEELFRAMADGSWKNDLEDAIARCVAIKRDYVDEDEFDNGARQFLNLGHTFGHAVEKSTGYALSHGQCVAIGMVMAFRAANVPEDELLRALESCGLPTASPCGLDELCAAAMLDKKRRGGAVTLVLPEKIGKCALKRVPVAELRDWFERGMGETACA
;
A
#
# COMPACT_ATOMS: atom_id res chain seq x y z
N MET A 1 -17.51 -14.00 -1.34
CA MET A 1 -17.31 -12.53 -1.39
C MET A 1 -17.42 -11.97 0.02
N ARG A 2 -16.39 -11.26 0.48
CA ARG A 2 -16.34 -10.56 1.77
C ARG A 2 -16.48 -9.06 1.59
N THR A 3 -16.96 -8.37 2.61
CA THR A 3 -17.06 -6.90 2.62
C THR A 3 -16.54 -6.37 3.94
N VAL A 4 -15.60 -5.42 3.86
CA VAL A 4 -15.09 -4.68 5.01
C VAL A 4 -15.48 -3.21 4.81
N THR A 5 -16.17 -2.62 5.77
CA THR A 5 -16.59 -1.20 5.70
C THR A 5 -15.60 -0.34 6.45
N VAL A 6 -15.05 0.68 5.80
CA VAL A 6 -14.21 1.72 6.38
C VAL A 6 -15.12 2.88 6.80
N LYS A 7 -15.22 3.12 8.12
CA LYS A 7 -16.19 4.08 8.67
C LYS A 7 -15.77 5.53 8.46
N SER A 8 -14.48 5.84 8.61
CA SER A 8 -13.94 7.20 8.43
C SER A 8 -14.26 7.77 7.05
N GLY A 9 -14.18 6.95 5.98
CA GLY A 9 -14.54 7.33 4.61
C GLY A 9 -15.95 6.91 4.18
N ASN A 10 -16.66 6.15 5.01
CA ASN A 10 -17.98 5.57 4.73
C ASN A 10 -18.04 4.83 3.39
N TYR A 11 -17.10 3.92 3.14
CA TYR A 11 -17.06 3.12 1.92
C TYR A 11 -16.81 1.64 2.18
N PRO A 12 -17.33 0.74 1.31
CA PRO A 12 -17.04 -0.69 1.38
C PRO A 12 -15.77 -1.04 0.59
N VAL A 13 -15.01 -1.99 1.13
CA VAL A 13 -14.00 -2.77 0.41
C VAL A 13 -14.61 -4.13 0.13
N ARG A 14 -14.86 -4.46 -1.13
CA ARG A 14 -15.43 -5.74 -1.57
C ARG A 14 -14.31 -6.63 -2.09
N ILE A 15 -14.24 -7.84 -1.58
CA ILE A 15 -13.17 -8.80 -1.85
C ILE A 15 -13.79 -10.11 -2.28
N GLY A 16 -13.37 -10.64 -3.42
CA GLY A 16 -13.86 -11.92 -3.94
C GLY A 16 -13.56 -12.13 -5.40
N PRO A 17 -13.85 -13.32 -5.94
CA PRO A 17 -13.59 -13.65 -7.34
C PRO A 17 -14.60 -12.98 -8.28
N GLY A 18 -14.15 -12.67 -9.50
CA GLY A 18 -14.99 -12.19 -10.60
C GLY A 18 -15.52 -10.76 -10.48
N LEU A 19 -15.07 -10.00 -9.46
CA LEU A 19 -15.57 -8.64 -9.21
C LEU A 19 -15.29 -7.66 -10.34
N LEU A 20 -14.25 -7.88 -11.12
CA LEU A 20 -13.93 -7.04 -12.28
C LEU A 20 -15.03 -7.12 -13.35
N LYS A 21 -15.64 -8.28 -13.53
CA LYS A 21 -16.75 -8.48 -14.49
C LYS A 21 -18.05 -7.80 -14.04
N GLU A 22 -18.25 -7.70 -12.72
CA GLU A 22 -19.42 -7.08 -12.09
C GLU A 22 -19.18 -5.61 -11.69
N ALA A 23 -17.99 -5.08 -12.00
CA ALA A 23 -17.55 -3.78 -11.51
C ALA A 23 -18.51 -2.65 -11.84
N GLY A 24 -19.07 -2.62 -13.06
CA GLY A 24 -20.00 -1.58 -13.49
C GLY A 24 -21.22 -1.47 -12.61
N GLU A 25 -21.90 -2.59 -12.33
CA GLU A 25 -23.08 -2.62 -11.46
C GLU A 25 -22.74 -2.16 -10.04
N ARG A 26 -21.63 -2.65 -9.48
CA ARG A 26 -21.20 -2.32 -8.11
C ARG A 26 -20.76 -0.86 -7.98
N ILE A 27 -20.10 -0.32 -9.01
CA ILE A 27 -19.70 1.09 -9.07
C ILE A 27 -20.96 1.97 -9.21
N ALA A 28 -21.92 1.62 -10.06
CA ALA A 28 -23.16 2.36 -10.21
C ALA A 28 -23.99 2.48 -8.91
N GLN A 29 -23.82 1.53 -7.99
CA GLN A 29 -24.42 1.60 -6.64
C GLN A 29 -23.67 2.52 -5.69
N ALA A 30 -22.36 2.72 -5.89
CA ALA A 30 -21.50 3.48 -4.99
C ALA A 30 -21.33 4.96 -5.38
N VAL A 31 -21.45 5.28 -6.68
CA VAL A 31 -21.29 6.63 -7.23
C VAL A 31 -22.52 7.05 -8.03
N ARG A 32 -22.74 8.36 -8.15
CA ARG A 32 -23.89 8.92 -8.89
C ARG A 32 -23.58 9.24 -10.34
N GLY A 33 -22.30 9.42 -10.67
CA GLY A 33 -21.82 9.81 -11.99
C GLY A 33 -22.13 8.76 -13.07
N LYS A 34 -22.28 9.24 -14.30
CA LYS A 34 -22.49 8.39 -15.48
C LYS A 34 -21.33 8.45 -16.47
N ARG A 35 -20.28 9.18 -16.12
CA ARG A 35 -19.01 9.27 -16.87
C ARG A 35 -17.85 9.08 -15.92
N CYS A 36 -16.79 8.41 -16.38
CA CYS A 36 -15.57 8.25 -15.60
C CYS A 36 -14.31 8.25 -16.46
N ALA A 37 -13.19 8.58 -15.84
CA ALA A 37 -11.86 8.30 -16.35
C ALA A 37 -11.29 7.06 -15.65
N VAL A 38 -11.01 6.00 -16.40
CA VAL A 38 -10.27 4.84 -15.95
C VAL A 38 -8.79 5.14 -16.13
N VAL A 39 -8.07 5.30 -15.03
CA VAL A 39 -6.63 5.54 -15.01
C VAL A 39 -5.92 4.21 -14.78
N THR A 40 -4.95 3.89 -15.62
CA THR A 40 -4.21 2.63 -15.57
C THR A 40 -2.77 2.83 -16.06
N ASP A 41 -1.95 1.78 -16.01
CA ASP A 41 -0.63 1.77 -16.62
C ASP A 41 -0.57 0.85 -17.86
N ASP A 42 0.54 0.93 -18.62
CA ASP A 42 0.75 0.21 -19.86
C ASP A 42 0.96 -1.31 -19.70
N ARG A 43 1.04 -1.83 -18.48
CA ARG A 43 1.07 -3.26 -18.17
C ARG A 43 -0.29 -3.80 -17.75
N VAL A 44 -1.01 -3.05 -16.92
CA VAL A 44 -2.33 -3.44 -16.39
C VAL A 44 -3.42 -3.17 -17.41
N GLY A 45 -3.36 -2.04 -18.11
CA GLY A 45 -4.36 -1.62 -19.10
C GLY A 45 -4.67 -2.67 -20.15
N PRO A 46 -3.68 -3.25 -20.87
CA PRO A 46 -3.91 -4.31 -21.86
C PRO A 46 -4.60 -5.56 -21.32
N LEU A 47 -4.42 -5.87 -20.03
CA LEU A 47 -4.99 -7.06 -19.39
C LEU A 47 -6.42 -6.86 -18.90
N TYR A 48 -6.72 -5.69 -18.32
CA TYR A 48 -7.91 -5.52 -17.50
C TYR A 48 -8.77 -4.30 -17.86
N ALA A 49 -8.29 -3.33 -18.67
CA ALA A 49 -9.08 -2.15 -19.00
C ALA A 49 -10.32 -2.51 -19.83
N LYS A 50 -10.19 -3.36 -20.86
CA LYS A 50 -11.33 -3.74 -21.70
C LYS A 50 -12.45 -4.42 -20.93
N PRO A 51 -12.21 -5.45 -20.08
CA PRO A 51 -13.26 -6.05 -19.24
C PRO A 51 -13.94 -5.04 -18.31
N LEU A 52 -13.17 -4.14 -17.68
CA LEU A 52 -13.72 -3.12 -16.80
C LEU A 52 -14.60 -2.12 -17.54
N VAL A 53 -14.12 -1.58 -18.66
CA VAL A 53 -14.87 -0.63 -19.50
C VAL A 53 -16.17 -1.26 -19.99
N SER A 54 -16.11 -2.50 -20.52
CA SER A 54 -17.33 -3.21 -20.96
C SER A 54 -18.36 -3.39 -19.84
N SER A 55 -17.89 -3.66 -18.60
CA SER A 55 -18.76 -3.77 -17.42
C SER A 55 -19.39 -2.41 -17.04
N LEU A 56 -18.61 -1.32 -17.11
CA LEU A 56 -19.07 0.04 -16.84
C LEU A 56 -20.13 0.47 -17.88
N GLU A 57 -19.87 0.26 -19.17
CA GLU A 57 -20.79 0.59 -20.25
C GLU A 57 -22.09 -0.20 -20.15
N ALA A 58 -22.03 -1.48 -19.80
CA ALA A 58 -23.22 -2.31 -19.55
C ALA A 58 -24.10 -1.77 -18.40
N ALA A 59 -23.48 -1.09 -17.44
CA ALA A 59 -24.15 -0.41 -16.33
C ALA A 59 -24.58 1.04 -16.66
N GLY A 60 -24.41 1.47 -17.91
CA GLY A 60 -24.76 2.83 -18.37
C GLY A 60 -23.79 3.91 -17.92
N ILE A 61 -22.53 3.55 -17.67
CA ILE A 61 -21.46 4.46 -17.31
C ILE A 61 -20.48 4.55 -18.50
N HIS A 62 -20.35 5.75 -19.08
CA HIS A 62 -19.36 6.01 -20.14
C HIS A 62 -17.97 6.11 -19.53
N ALA A 63 -17.00 5.38 -20.10
CA ALA A 63 -15.65 5.28 -19.56
C ALA A 63 -14.57 5.59 -20.61
N ASP A 64 -13.77 6.60 -20.36
CA ASP A 64 -12.55 6.92 -21.11
C ASP A 64 -11.32 6.39 -20.38
N VAL A 65 -10.31 5.89 -21.09
CA VAL A 65 -9.11 5.29 -20.50
C VAL A 65 -7.90 6.20 -20.65
N PHE A 66 -7.24 6.55 -19.54
CA PHE A 66 -5.95 7.18 -19.51
C PHE A 66 -4.89 6.16 -19.08
N SER A 67 -3.85 5.98 -19.89
CA SER A 67 -2.75 5.07 -19.59
C SER A 67 -1.41 5.82 -19.56
N PHE A 68 -0.54 5.43 -18.61
CA PHE A 68 0.81 5.97 -18.47
C PHE A 68 1.83 4.82 -18.31
N PRO A 69 3.13 5.05 -18.45
CA PRO A 69 4.13 3.98 -18.32
C PRO A 69 4.16 3.41 -16.89
N ASN A 70 4.29 2.10 -16.76
CA ASN A 70 4.37 1.40 -15.47
C ASN A 70 5.64 1.76 -14.69
N GLY A 71 5.54 1.78 -13.37
CA GLY A 71 6.66 1.92 -12.43
C GLY A 71 6.61 3.20 -11.60
N GLU A 72 7.24 3.12 -10.41
CA GLU A 72 7.28 4.21 -9.42
C GLU A 72 7.88 5.51 -9.98
N GLN A 73 8.87 5.40 -10.89
CA GLN A 73 9.49 6.56 -11.55
C GLN A 73 8.49 7.41 -12.36
N HIS A 74 7.31 6.89 -12.63
CA HIS A 74 6.23 7.61 -13.34
C HIS A 74 5.15 8.17 -12.40
N LYS A 75 5.28 7.96 -11.09
CA LYS A 75 4.42 8.55 -10.06
C LYS A 75 4.82 10.01 -9.78
N THR A 76 4.73 10.86 -10.78
CA THR A 76 5.27 12.23 -10.78
C THR A 76 4.21 13.30 -10.92
N LEU A 77 4.57 14.56 -10.61
CA LEU A 77 3.73 15.74 -10.90
C LEU A 77 3.41 15.88 -12.39
N GLU A 78 4.31 15.46 -13.28
CA GLU A 78 4.06 15.52 -14.73
C GLU A 78 2.96 14.54 -15.12
N THR A 79 3.03 13.27 -14.68
CA THR A 79 1.99 12.27 -14.94
C THR A 79 0.66 12.67 -14.30
N PHE A 80 0.69 13.23 -13.09
CA PHE A 80 -0.49 13.81 -12.44
C PHE A 80 -1.11 14.92 -13.28
N ALA A 81 -0.32 15.89 -13.78
CA ALA A 81 -0.82 16.96 -14.59
C ALA A 81 -1.47 16.46 -15.90
N ARG A 82 -0.89 15.43 -16.52
CA ARG A 82 -1.46 14.76 -17.71
C ARG A 82 -2.79 14.06 -17.39
N ALA A 83 -2.90 13.40 -16.24
CA ALA A 83 -4.16 12.77 -15.83
C ALA A 83 -5.26 13.81 -15.58
N VAL A 84 -4.94 14.93 -14.91
CA VAL A 84 -5.88 16.04 -14.67
C VAL A 84 -6.29 16.72 -15.99
N ALA A 85 -5.34 16.94 -16.91
CA ALA A 85 -5.63 17.46 -18.25
C ALA A 85 -6.58 16.52 -19.02
N PHE A 86 -6.32 15.22 -18.98
CA PHE A 86 -7.22 14.21 -19.59
C PHE A 86 -8.65 14.28 -19.02
N PHE A 87 -8.82 14.45 -17.70
CA PHE A 87 -10.16 14.61 -17.12
C PHE A 87 -10.89 15.83 -17.69
N ALA A 88 -10.17 16.94 -17.87
CA ALA A 88 -10.73 18.16 -18.45
C ALA A 88 -11.05 18.02 -19.96
N GLU A 89 -10.17 17.39 -20.74
CA GLU A 89 -10.39 17.09 -22.16
C GLU A 89 -11.60 16.16 -22.40
N ARG A 90 -11.87 15.26 -21.45
CA ARG A 90 -13.06 14.40 -21.45
C ARG A 90 -14.28 15.07 -20.82
N GLU A 91 -14.18 16.35 -20.50
CA GLU A 91 -15.27 17.17 -19.95
C GLU A 91 -15.91 16.56 -18.68
N LEU A 92 -15.11 15.89 -17.83
CA LEU A 92 -15.60 15.38 -16.56
C LEU A 92 -16.06 16.54 -15.68
N THR A 93 -17.20 16.36 -15.03
CA THR A 93 -17.80 17.31 -14.11
C THR A 93 -17.64 16.86 -12.66
N ARG A 94 -18.09 17.67 -11.70
CA ARG A 94 -18.09 17.28 -10.27
C ARG A 94 -18.98 16.09 -9.95
N ALA A 95 -19.92 15.74 -10.81
CA ALA A 95 -20.79 14.60 -10.65
C ALA A 95 -20.15 13.29 -11.14
N ASP A 96 -19.08 13.40 -11.93
CA ASP A 96 -18.35 12.27 -12.51
C ASP A 96 -17.25 11.79 -11.57
N PHE A 97 -16.53 10.73 -11.94
CA PHE A 97 -15.58 10.10 -11.04
C PHE A 97 -14.35 9.51 -11.78
N ALA A 98 -13.31 9.19 -11.01
CA ALA A 98 -12.15 8.48 -11.49
C ALA A 98 -12.15 7.03 -11.00
N VAL A 99 -11.63 6.11 -11.81
CA VAL A 99 -11.41 4.71 -11.44
C VAL A 99 -9.92 4.40 -11.57
N ALA A 100 -9.29 4.03 -10.48
CA ALA A 100 -7.90 3.57 -10.45
C ALA A 100 -7.84 2.07 -10.71
N LEU A 101 -7.40 1.66 -11.89
CA LEU A 101 -7.21 0.25 -12.26
C LEU A 101 -5.73 -0.09 -12.27
N GLY A 102 -5.17 -0.59 -11.15
CA GLY A 102 -3.74 -0.84 -11.07
C GLY A 102 -3.20 -1.17 -9.70
N GLY A 103 -1.88 -1.12 -9.57
CA GLY A 103 -1.18 -1.20 -8.30
C GLY A 103 -1.21 0.11 -7.51
N GLY A 104 -0.38 0.19 -6.45
CA GLY A 104 -0.31 1.37 -5.57
C GLY A 104 0.03 2.67 -6.29
N VAL A 105 0.92 2.64 -7.29
CA VAL A 105 1.29 3.80 -8.12
C VAL A 105 0.06 4.39 -8.80
N VAL A 106 -0.73 3.54 -9.46
CA VAL A 106 -1.96 3.97 -10.14
C VAL A 106 -3.00 4.46 -9.14
N GLY A 107 -3.16 3.73 -8.01
CA GLY A 107 -4.09 4.08 -6.96
C GLY A 107 -3.83 5.47 -6.36
N ASP A 108 -2.58 5.72 -5.98
CA ASP A 108 -2.15 6.98 -5.37
C ASP A 108 -2.26 8.16 -6.33
N LEU A 109 -1.76 8.01 -7.55
CA LEU A 109 -1.81 9.06 -8.58
C LEU A 109 -3.25 9.41 -8.93
N THR A 110 -4.11 8.42 -9.15
CA THR A 110 -5.51 8.62 -9.51
C THR A 110 -6.28 9.27 -8.37
N GLY A 111 -6.08 8.78 -7.14
CA GLY A 111 -6.74 9.36 -5.97
C GLY A 111 -6.33 10.82 -5.75
N PHE A 112 -5.06 11.16 -5.95
CA PHE A 112 -4.59 12.55 -5.85
C PHE A 112 -5.13 13.41 -7.00
N ALA A 113 -5.17 12.90 -8.23
CA ALA A 113 -5.79 13.60 -9.36
C ALA A 113 -7.29 13.87 -9.10
N ALA A 114 -8.01 12.88 -8.58
CA ALA A 114 -9.42 13.03 -8.20
C ALA A 114 -9.62 14.04 -7.07
N ALA A 115 -8.73 14.05 -6.06
CA ALA A 115 -8.78 15.02 -4.97
C ALA A 115 -8.61 16.48 -5.44
N CYS A 116 -7.78 16.69 -6.48
CA CYS A 116 -7.46 18.03 -6.97
C CYS A 116 -8.40 18.52 -8.07
N TYR A 117 -8.85 17.63 -8.97
CA TYR A 117 -9.70 17.99 -10.09
C TYR A 117 -11.04 18.54 -9.60
N MET A 118 -11.45 19.71 -10.09
CA MET A 118 -12.70 20.41 -9.70
C MET A 118 -12.86 20.61 -8.17
N ARG A 119 -11.76 20.57 -7.39
CA ARG A 119 -11.70 20.57 -5.92
C ARG A 119 -12.24 19.30 -5.26
N GLY A 120 -12.20 18.20 -5.98
CA GLY A 120 -12.59 16.87 -5.55
C GLY A 120 -13.72 16.27 -6.38
N ILE A 121 -13.45 15.13 -7.00
CA ILE A 121 -14.43 14.23 -7.61
C ILE A 121 -14.32 12.87 -6.93
N ASP A 122 -15.38 12.06 -7.04
CA ASP A 122 -15.37 10.72 -6.47
C ASP A 122 -14.26 9.83 -7.11
N CYS A 123 -13.71 8.89 -6.32
CA CYS A 123 -12.71 7.94 -6.77
C CYS A 123 -13.12 6.51 -6.38
N VAL A 124 -12.86 5.55 -7.26
CA VAL A 124 -13.02 4.11 -7.02
C VAL A 124 -11.68 3.44 -7.23
N GLN A 125 -11.29 2.54 -6.31
CA GLN A 125 -10.07 1.76 -6.38
C GLN A 125 -10.36 0.33 -6.88
N VAL A 126 -9.63 -0.10 -7.90
CA VAL A 126 -9.65 -1.47 -8.42
C VAL A 126 -8.21 -2.00 -8.38
N PRO A 127 -7.73 -2.43 -7.19
CA PRO A 127 -6.37 -2.88 -7.01
C PRO A 127 -6.09 -4.16 -7.80
N THR A 128 -4.97 -4.18 -8.52
CA THR A 128 -4.52 -5.32 -9.32
C THR A 128 -3.22 -5.94 -8.82
N THR A 129 -2.66 -5.45 -7.71
CA THR A 129 -1.53 -6.07 -6.99
C THR A 129 -1.96 -6.46 -5.58
N LEU A 130 -1.31 -7.49 -5.01
CA LEU A 130 -1.59 -7.91 -3.64
C LEU A 130 -1.29 -6.78 -2.65
N LEU A 131 -0.17 -6.07 -2.84
CA LEU A 131 0.19 -4.91 -2.02
C LEU A 131 -0.91 -3.84 -2.02
N ALA A 132 -1.46 -3.52 -3.19
CA ALA A 132 -2.55 -2.54 -3.26
C ALA A 132 -3.84 -3.07 -2.63
N ALA A 133 -4.14 -4.35 -2.79
CA ALA A 133 -5.34 -4.98 -2.24
C ALA A 133 -5.36 -5.00 -0.71
N VAL A 134 -4.20 -5.25 -0.07
CA VAL A 134 -4.10 -5.37 1.40
C VAL A 134 -3.72 -4.06 2.09
N ASP A 135 -3.19 -3.09 1.33
CA ASP A 135 -2.65 -1.85 1.91
C ASP A 135 -3.06 -0.59 1.14
N SER A 136 -2.40 -0.19 0.05
CA SER A 136 -2.47 1.17 -0.49
C SER A 136 -3.86 1.63 -0.94
N SER A 137 -4.77 0.73 -1.36
CA SER A 137 -6.14 1.10 -1.76
C SER A 137 -7.06 1.53 -0.60
N VAL A 138 -6.62 1.39 0.66
CA VAL A 138 -7.43 1.64 1.86
C VAL A 138 -6.85 2.77 2.68
N GLY A 139 -7.72 3.70 3.15
CA GLY A 139 -7.34 4.75 4.10
C GLY A 139 -6.97 6.09 3.48
N GLY A 140 -7.21 6.25 2.16
CA GLY A 140 -7.26 7.54 1.48
C GLY A 140 -5.94 8.33 1.37
N LYS A 141 -4.80 7.77 1.73
CA LYS A 141 -3.51 8.40 1.44
C LYS A 141 -3.25 8.33 -0.06
N THR A 142 -3.16 9.47 -0.71
CA THR A 142 -2.90 9.58 -2.16
C THR A 142 -1.81 10.60 -2.40
N ALA A 143 -0.87 10.31 -3.30
CA ALA A 143 0.28 11.16 -3.50
C ALA A 143 1.01 10.90 -4.82
N VAL A 144 1.93 11.81 -5.13
CA VAL A 144 2.99 11.65 -6.13
C VAL A 144 4.35 11.97 -5.52
N ASP A 145 5.38 11.52 -6.20
CA ASP A 145 6.76 11.67 -5.77
C ASP A 145 7.38 12.97 -6.28
N LEU A 146 8.38 13.45 -5.55
CA LEU A 146 9.28 14.51 -5.97
C LEU A 146 10.71 13.99 -6.04
N PRO A 147 11.63 14.67 -6.74
CA PRO A 147 13.05 14.31 -6.72
C PRO A 147 13.66 14.23 -5.31
N MET A 148 13.07 14.94 -4.34
CA MET A 148 13.51 15.00 -2.96
C MET A 148 12.97 13.85 -2.10
N GLY A 149 12.00 13.05 -2.57
CA GLY A 149 11.46 11.92 -1.83
C GLY A 149 10.08 11.47 -2.30
N LYS A 150 9.72 10.24 -1.92
CA LYS A 150 8.43 9.63 -2.24
C LYS A 150 7.28 10.26 -1.45
N ASN A 151 6.10 10.30 -2.07
CA ASN A 151 4.81 10.67 -1.45
C ASN A 151 4.79 12.04 -0.75
N LEU A 152 5.59 13.01 -1.23
CA LEU A 152 5.69 14.32 -0.59
C LEU A 152 4.59 15.30 -1.00
N VAL A 153 3.91 15.06 -2.12
CA VAL A 153 2.80 15.89 -2.59
C VAL A 153 1.57 15.01 -2.74
N GLY A 154 0.54 15.28 -1.96
CA GLY A 154 -0.65 14.45 -1.92
C GLY A 154 -1.79 15.03 -1.11
N ALA A 155 -2.84 14.22 -0.97
CA ALA A 155 -4.04 14.55 -0.21
C ALA A 155 -4.59 13.29 0.47
N PHE A 156 -5.31 13.48 1.56
CA PHE A 156 -6.22 12.45 2.08
C PHE A 156 -7.51 12.51 1.27
N HIS A 157 -7.76 11.49 0.46
CA HIS A 157 -8.95 11.39 -0.39
C HIS A 157 -9.50 9.97 -0.36
N GLN A 158 -10.54 9.76 0.46
CA GLN A 158 -11.15 8.43 0.64
C GLN A 158 -11.88 8.00 -0.64
N PRO A 159 -11.71 6.76 -1.10
CA PRO A 159 -12.47 6.24 -2.23
C PRO A 159 -13.94 6.02 -1.84
N LYS A 160 -14.83 5.93 -2.81
CA LYS A 160 -16.24 5.54 -2.61
C LYS A 160 -16.43 4.03 -2.58
N LEU A 161 -15.50 3.30 -3.14
CA LEU A 161 -15.54 1.85 -3.25
C LEU A 161 -14.14 1.33 -3.53
N VAL A 162 -13.79 0.18 -2.96
CA VAL A 162 -12.64 -0.63 -3.38
C VAL A 162 -13.16 -1.98 -3.86
N LEU A 163 -12.77 -2.39 -5.06
CA LEU A 163 -13.11 -3.69 -5.65
C LEU A 163 -11.84 -4.52 -5.81
N CYS A 164 -11.61 -5.46 -4.91
CA CYS A 164 -10.48 -6.37 -4.92
C CYS A 164 -10.91 -7.72 -5.51
N ASP A 165 -10.61 -7.94 -6.79
CA ASP A 165 -10.88 -9.19 -7.49
C ASP A 165 -9.78 -10.21 -7.20
N THR A 166 -10.11 -11.27 -6.45
CA THR A 166 -9.14 -12.31 -6.08
C THR A 166 -8.69 -13.15 -7.27
N ASP A 167 -9.47 -13.24 -8.37
CA ASP A 167 -9.05 -13.89 -9.61
C ASP A 167 -7.93 -13.13 -10.33
N VAL A 168 -7.88 -11.81 -10.16
CA VAL A 168 -6.81 -10.96 -10.67
C VAL A 168 -5.55 -11.17 -9.83
N ILE A 169 -5.70 -11.11 -8.50
CA ILE A 169 -4.58 -11.26 -7.55
C ILE A 169 -3.95 -12.65 -7.64
N ALA A 170 -4.73 -13.71 -7.77
CA ALA A 170 -4.24 -15.09 -7.87
C ALA A 170 -3.37 -15.35 -9.12
N LYS A 171 -3.50 -14.52 -10.17
CA LYS A 171 -2.72 -14.61 -11.42
C LYS A 171 -1.43 -13.79 -11.40
N LEU A 172 -1.14 -13.11 -10.31
CA LEU A 172 0.06 -12.27 -10.24
C LEU A 172 1.35 -13.09 -10.34
N PRO A 173 2.37 -12.54 -11.00
CA PRO A 173 3.72 -13.09 -10.95
C PRO A 173 4.23 -13.16 -9.50
N GLN A 174 5.03 -14.19 -9.20
CA GLN A 174 5.56 -14.42 -7.85
C GLN A 174 6.23 -13.20 -7.21
N PRO A 175 7.02 -12.36 -7.91
CA PRO A 175 7.60 -11.16 -7.30
C PRO A 175 6.55 -10.19 -6.75
N LEU A 176 5.43 -9.97 -7.44
CA LEU A 176 4.36 -9.09 -7.01
C LEU A 176 3.52 -9.69 -5.86
N LEU A 177 3.38 -11.03 -5.82
CA LEU A 177 2.77 -11.72 -4.68
C LEU A 177 3.65 -11.60 -3.44
N ARG A 178 4.97 -11.80 -3.58
CA ARG A 178 5.93 -11.66 -2.45
C ARG A 178 5.91 -10.26 -1.87
N ASP A 179 5.86 -9.24 -2.72
CA ASP A 179 5.83 -7.85 -2.31
C ASP A 179 4.63 -7.54 -1.41
N GLY A 180 3.43 -7.99 -1.79
CA GLY A 180 2.23 -7.87 -0.95
C GLY A 180 2.24 -8.77 0.29
N ALA A 181 2.88 -9.95 0.21
CA ALA A 181 2.97 -10.88 1.34
C ALA A 181 3.72 -10.29 2.55
N ALA A 182 4.70 -9.40 2.31
CA ALA A 182 5.37 -8.69 3.39
C ALA A 182 4.39 -7.86 4.23
N GLU A 183 3.46 -7.16 3.60
CA GLU A 183 2.43 -6.38 4.28
C GLU A 183 1.41 -7.26 5.01
N MET A 184 1.10 -8.45 4.47
CA MET A 184 0.25 -9.41 5.15
C MET A 184 0.92 -9.97 6.41
N ILE A 185 2.21 -10.31 6.34
CA ILE A 185 3.00 -10.72 7.52
C ILE A 185 3.03 -9.58 8.54
N LYS A 186 3.23 -8.33 8.11
CA LYS A 186 3.15 -7.14 8.98
C LYS A 186 1.80 -7.07 9.70
N CYS A 187 0.68 -7.27 9.01
CA CYS A 187 -0.65 -7.30 9.63
C CYS A 187 -0.75 -8.40 10.69
N GLY A 188 -0.22 -9.59 10.41
CA GLY A 188 -0.16 -10.69 11.37
C GLY A 188 0.64 -10.33 12.63
N VAL A 189 1.83 -9.75 12.45
CA VAL A 189 2.68 -9.29 13.57
C VAL A 189 1.98 -8.18 14.39
N LEU A 190 1.22 -7.31 13.74
CA LEU A 190 0.55 -6.21 14.43
C LEU A 190 -0.61 -6.67 15.31
N ARG A 191 -1.51 -7.54 14.80
CA ARG A 191 -2.79 -7.82 15.50
C ARG A 191 -3.40 -9.21 15.24
N ASP A 192 -2.81 -10.08 14.39
CA ASP A 192 -3.48 -11.30 13.96
C ASP A 192 -2.52 -12.50 13.91
N GLU A 193 -2.38 -13.20 15.05
CA GLU A 193 -1.53 -14.39 15.16
C GLU A 193 -1.96 -15.54 14.23
N GLU A 194 -3.28 -15.67 13.90
CA GLU A 194 -3.75 -16.71 12.99
C GLU A 194 -3.35 -16.41 11.55
N LEU A 195 -3.52 -15.15 11.11
CA LEU A 195 -3.02 -14.70 9.81
C LEU A 195 -1.50 -14.91 9.73
N PHE A 196 -0.77 -14.59 10.79
CA PHE A 196 0.67 -14.80 10.83
C PHE A 196 1.05 -16.27 10.65
N ARG A 197 0.35 -17.20 11.35
CA ARG A 197 0.58 -18.64 11.18
C ARG A 197 0.26 -19.11 9.76
N ALA A 198 -0.86 -18.62 9.18
CA ALA A 198 -1.23 -18.94 7.81
C ALA A 198 -0.19 -18.43 6.79
N MET A 199 0.46 -17.28 7.07
CA MET A 199 1.58 -16.79 6.25
C MET A 199 2.81 -17.69 6.39
N ALA A 200 3.14 -18.13 7.62
CA ALA A 200 4.30 -18.95 7.90
C ALA A 200 4.22 -20.35 7.27
N ASP A 201 3.05 -20.98 7.25
CA ASP A 201 2.84 -22.32 6.68
C ASP A 201 2.36 -22.28 5.21
N GLY A 202 2.11 -21.09 4.65
CA GLY A 202 1.67 -20.87 3.27
C GLY A 202 0.20 -21.15 3.01
N SER A 203 -0.60 -21.48 4.03
CA SER A 203 -2.04 -21.82 3.90
C SER A 203 -2.92 -20.62 3.52
N TRP A 204 -2.44 -19.37 3.69
CA TRP A 204 -3.12 -18.17 3.23
C TRP A 204 -3.52 -18.20 1.75
N LYS A 205 -2.78 -18.96 0.92
CA LYS A 205 -3.06 -19.13 -0.51
C LYS A 205 -4.33 -19.94 -0.77
N ASN A 206 -4.76 -20.76 0.19
CA ASN A 206 -5.95 -21.59 0.06
C ASN A 206 -7.24 -20.78 0.25
N ASP A 207 -7.18 -19.66 0.99
CA ASP A 207 -8.28 -18.71 1.15
C ASP A 207 -7.75 -17.27 1.06
N LEU A 208 -7.38 -16.88 -0.15
CA LEU A 208 -6.86 -15.55 -0.45
C LEU A 208 -7.88 -14.45 -0.13
N GLU A 209 -9.18 -14.76 -0.27
CA GLU A 209 -10.27 -13.83 0.06
C GLU A 209 -10.27 -13.52 1.57
N ASP A 210 -10.13 -14.54 2.43
CA ASP A 210 -10.06 -14.34 3.88
C ASP A 210 -8.79 -13.61 4.28
N ALA A 211 -7.65 -14.01 3.76
CA ALA A 211 -6.36 -13.41 4.09
C ALA A 211 -6.31 -11.92 3.75
N ILE A 212 -6.82 -11.52 2.58
CA ILE A 212 -6.94 -10.10 2.19
C ILE A 212 -7.93 -9.38 3.09
N ALA A 213 -9.09 -9.99 3.38
CA ALA A 213 -10.12 -9.35 4.22
C ALA A 213 -9.62 -9.10 5.66
N ARG A 214 -8.81 -9.98 6.23
CA ARG A 214 -8.19 -9.82 7.56
C ARG A 214 -7.20 -8.64 7.54
N CYS A 215 -6.35 -8.53 6.53
CA CYS A 215 -5.43 -7.39 6.38
C CYS A 215 -6.19 -6.07 6.26
N VAL A 216 -7.21 -6.02 5.40
CA VAL A 216 -8.05 -4.84 5.21
C VAL A 216 -8.79 -4.47 6.50
N ALA A 217 -9.27 -5.43 7.28
CA ALA A 217 -9.93 -5.20 8.56
C ALA A 217 -8.97 -4.58 9.59
N ILE A 218 -7.74 -5.11 9.69
CA ILE A 218 -6.70 -4.55 10.57
C ILE A 218 -6.37 -3.11 10.16
N LYS A 219 -6.17 -2.87 8.88
CA LYS A 219 -5.88 -1.53 8.38
C LYS A 219 -7.04 -0.57 8.61
N ARG A 220 -8.29 -1.01 8.34
CA ARG A 220 -9.50 -0.24 8.62
C ARG A 220 -9.57 0.19 10.08
N ASP A 221 -9.27 -0.70 11.03
CA ASP A 221 -9.33 -0.38 12.45
C ASP A 221 -8.39 0.78 12.82
N TYR A 222 -7.16 0.76 12.30
CA TYR A 222 -6.22 1.87 12.50
C TYR A 222 -6.65 3.15 11.79
N VAL A 223 -7.21 3.05 10.58
CA VAL A 223 -7.70 4.20 9.81
C VAL A 223 -8.93 4.83 10.46
N ASP A 224 -9.86 4.02 10.95
CA ASP A 224 -11.08 4.49 11.62
C ASP A 224 -10.78 5.14 12.98
N GLU A 225 -9.69 4.71 13.66
CA GLU A 225 -9.21 5.32 14.91
C GLU A 225 -8.42 6.62 14.67
N ASP A 226 -7.65 6.67 13.57
CA ASP A 226 -6.73 7.77 13.26
C ASP A 226 -6.60 7.98 11.75
N GLU A 227 -7.56 8.70 11.17
CA GLU A 227 -7.59 8.93 9.72
C GLU A 227 -6.34 9.63 9.17
N PHE A 228 -5.79 10.59 9.94
CA PHE A 228 -4.72 11.49 9.48
C PHE A 228 -3.31 11.09 9.93
N ASP A 229 -3.14 9.90 10.51
CA ASP A 229 -1.83 9.33 10.87
C ASP A 229 -1.04 10.16 11.90
N ASN A 230 -1.74 10.63 12.92
CA ASN A 230 -1.14 11.38 14.02
C ASN A 230 -0.94 10.56 15.31
N GLY A 231 -1.46 9.34 15.37
CA GLY A 231 -1.48 8.47 16.55
C GLY A 231 -1.45 6.98 16.21
N ALA A 232 -2.58 6.29 16.39
CA ALA A 232 -2.68 4.84 16.27
C ALA A 232 -2.33 4.29 14.88
N ARG A 233 -2.61 5.05 13.81
CA ARG A 233 -2.27 4.63 12.45
C ARG A 233 -0.76 4.45 12.24
N GLN A 234 0.09 5.07 13.08
CA GLN A 234 1.54 4.89 13.02
C GLN A 234 1.98 3.43 13.26
N PHE A 235 1.16 2.58 13.89
CA PHE A 235 1.44 1.15 14.00
C PHE A 235 1.66 0.48 12.64
N LEU A 236 0.98 0.95 11.58
CA LEU A 236 1.16 0.45 10.24
C LEU A 236 2.58 0.65 9.68
N ASN A 237 3.41 1.47 10.33
CA ASN A 237 4.81 1.68 9.99
C ASN A 237 5.77 0.63 10.61
N LEU A 238 5.28 -0.50 11.13
CA LEU A 238 6.14 -1.61 11.54
C LEU A 238 7.07 -2.01 10.38
N GLY A 239 8.36 -2.07 10.64
CA GLY A 239 9.38 -2.33 9.63
C GLY A 239 9.73 -1.15 8.71
N HIS A 240 8.86 -0.14 8.57
CA HIS A 240 9.04 0.93 7.58
C HIS A 240 10.20 1.88 7.91
N THR A 241 10.45 2.18 9.18
CA THR A 241 11.56 3.09 9.53
C THR A 241 12.90 2.53 9.09
N PHE A 242 13.13 1.24 9.33
CA PHE A 242 14.33 0.54 8.90
C PHE A 242 14.27 0.24 7.39
N GLY A 243 13.13 -0.25 6.90
CA GLY A 243 12.91 -0.60 5.51
C GLY A 243 13.10 0.56 4.53
N HIS A 244 12.60 1.76 4.85
CA HIS A 244 12.83 2.94 4.01
C HIS A 244 14.31 3.36 3.96
N ALA A 245 15.07 3.12 5.03
CA ALA A 245 16.50 3.33 4.99
C ALA A 245 17.17 2.35 4.03
N VAL A 246 16.79 1.06 4.07
CA VAL A 246 17.26 0.03 3.13
C VAL A 246 16.86 0.39 1.69
N GLU A 247 15.59 0.75 1.45
CA GLU A 247 15.06 1.13 0.13
C GLU A 247 15.88 2.26 -0.49
N LYS A 248 16.18 3.28 0.31
CA LYS A 248 16.95 4.44 -0.14
C LYS A 248 18.43 4.11 -0.34
N SER A 249 19.05 3.35 0.57
CA SER A 249 20.46 2.98 0.49
C SER A 249 20.74 2.05 -0.69
N THR A 250 19.77 1.21 -1.10
CA THR A 250 19.88 0.37 -2.29
C THR A 250 19.55 1.11 -3.59
N GLY A 251 19.26 2.41 -3.55
CA GLY A 251 18.83 3.17 -4.72
C GLY A 251 17.55 2.63 -5.34
N TYR A 252 16.63 2.09 -4.52
CA TYR A 252 15.35 1.49 -4.94
C TYR A 252 15.52 0.20 -5.78
N ALA A 253 16.65 -0.51 -5.63
CA ALA A 253 16.87 -1.79 -6.32
C ALA A 253 16.05 -2.94 -5.71
N LEU A 254 15.71 -2.85 -4.42
CA LEU A 254 14.79 -3.75 -3.75
C LEU A 254 13.36 -3.22 -3.82
N SER A 255 12.39 -4.14 -3.90
CA SER A 255 10.97 -3.76 -3.85
C SER A 255 10.56 -3.29 -2.44
N HIS A 256 9.43 -2.58 -2.36
CA HIS A 256 8.91 -2.09 -1.09
C HIS A 256 8.72 -3.21 -0.05
N GLY A 257 8.07 -4.32 -0.43
CA GLY A 257 7.84 -5.44 0.48
C GLY A 257 9.13 -6.13 0.92
N GLN A 258 10.16 -6.21 0.04
CA GLN A 258 11.47 -6.71 0.43
C GLN A 258 12.11 -5.81 1.51
N CYS A 259 12.02 -4.50 1.35
CA CYS A 259 12.55 -3.56 2.32
C CYS A 259 11.79 -3.61 3.65
N VAL A 260 10.46 -3.72 3.61
CA VAL A 260 9.62 -3.88 4.81
C VAL A 260 9.93 -5.19 5.53
N ALA A 261 10.16 -6.29 4.81
CA ALA A 261 10.56 -7.58 5.38
C ALA A 261 11.87 -7.47 6.18
N ILE A 262 12.92 -6.92 5.55
CA ILE A 262 14.19 -6.63 6.22
C ILE A 262 13.98 -5.73 7.44
N GLY A 263 13.19 -4.68 7.28
CA GLY A 263 12.90 -3.72 8.34
C GLY A 263 12.13 -4.33 9.52
N MET A 264 11.27 -5.33 9.30
CA MET A 264 10.62 -6.08 10.38
C MET A 264 11.64 -6.91 11.18
N VAL A 265 12.55 -7.61 10.51
CA VAL A 265 13.64 -8.34 11.19
C VAL A 265 14.45 -7.38 12.05
N MET A 266 14.85 -6.23 11.50
CA MET A 266 15.58 -5.21 12.27
C MET A 266 14.77 -4.69 13.46
N ALA A 267 13.44 -4.53 13.32
CA ALA A 267 12.59 -4.09 14.43
C ALA A 267 12.52 -5.13 15.56
N PHE A 268 12.47 -6.43 15.23
CA PHE A 268 12.49 -7.51 16.20
C PHE A 268 13.81 -7.54 16.98
N ARG A 269 14.95 -7.50 16.29
CA ARG A 269 16.28 -7.43 16.90
C ARG A 269 16.44 -6.20 17.78
N ALA A 270 16.05 -5.03 17.26
CA ALA A 270 16.14 -3.77 18.00
C ALA A 270 15.27 -3.76 19.27
N ALA A 271 14.17 -4.51 19.28
CA ALA A 271 13.29 -4.70 20.44
C ALA A 271 13.75 -5.85 21.38
N ASN A 272 14.81 -6.60 21.01
CA ASN A 272 15.26 -7.81 21.70
C ASN A 272 14.12 -8.87 21.84
N VAL A 273 13.37 -9.07 20.76
CA VAL A 273 12.31 -10.09 20.64
C VAL A 273 12.83 -11.19 19.72
N PRO A 274 12.68 -12.47 20.06
CA PRO A 274 13.10 -13.59 19.20
C PRO A 274 12.45 -13.49 17.82
N GLU A 275 13.27 -13.59 16.77
CA GLU A 275 12.83 -13.43 15.37
C GLU A 275 12.60 -14.74 14.60
N ASP A 276 12.87 -15.90 15.21
CA ASP A 276 12.85 -17.19 14.51
C ASP A 276 11.51 -17.48 13.79
N GLU A 277 10.40 -17.13 14.41
CA GLU A 277 9.07 -17.32 13.78
C GLU A 277 8.89 -16.34 12.61
N LEU A 278 9.32 -15.09 12.75
CA LEU A 278 9.29 -14.10 11.69
C LEU A 278 10.16 -14.53 10.51
N LEU A 279 11.38 -14.98 10.76
CA LEU A 279 12.29 -15.46 9.71
C LEU A 279 11.66 -16.60 8.91
N ARG A 280 11.08 -17.59 9.57
CA ARG A 280 10.36 -18.68 8.90
C ARG A 280 9.21 -18.18 8.02
N ALA A 281 8.42 -17.21 8.51
CA ALA A 281 7.31 -16.65 7.74
C ALA A 281 7.79 -15.86 6.51
N LEU A 282 8.86 -15.07 6.64
CA LEU A 282 9.46 -14.33 5.53
C LEU A 282 10.07 -15.26 4.49
N GLU A 283 10.83 -16.26 4.92
CA GLU A 283 11.48 -17.25 4.05
C GLU A 283 10.43 -18.10 3.29
N SER A 284 9.33 -18.50 3.94
CA SER A 284 8.24 -19.24 3.27
C SER A 284 7.60 -18.44 2.13
N CYS A 285 7.61 -17.12 2.23
CA CYS A 285 7.16 -16.21 1.19
C CYS A 285 8.28 -15.80 0.20
N GLY A 286 9.52 -16.26 0.41
CA GLY A 286 10.68 -15.93 -0.41
C GLY A 286 11.11 -14.47 -0.31
N LEU A 287 10.97 -13.89 0.90
CA LEU A 287 11.36 -12.53 1.23
C LEU A 287 12.76 -12.51 1.87
N PRO A 288 13.57 -11.47 1.62
CA PRO A 288 14.87 -11.33 2.25
C PRO A 288 14.76 -10.99 3.75
N THR A 289 15.74 -11.46 4.53
CA THR A 289 15.78 -11.30 5.98
C THR A 289 16.98 -10.49 6.48
N ALA A 290 17.88 -10.11 5.58
CA ALA A 290 19.10 -9.35 5.91
C ALA A 290 19.28 -8.15 4.99
N SER A 291 19.78 -7.05 5.54
CA SER A 291 20.12 -5.86 4.76
C SER A 291 21.39 -6.08 3.94
N PRO A 292 21.40 -5.69 2.64
CA PRO A 292 22.63 -5.66 1.85
C PRO A 292 23.51 -4.43 2.13
N CYS A 293 23.02 -3.46 2.93
CA CYS A 293 23.70 -2.21 3.23
C CYS A 293 24.26 -2.21 4.64
N GLY A 294 25.40 -1.52 4.83
CA GLY A 294 26.04 -1.36 6.12
C GLY A 294 25.34 -0.32 7.03
N LEU A 295 25.69 -0.34 8.32
CA LEU A 295 25.10 0.54 9.33
C LEU A 295 25.21 2.03 8.97
N ASP A 296 26.37 2.48 8.50
CA ASP A 296 26.60 3.89 8.18
C ASP A 296 25.74 4.38 7.02
N GLU A 297 25.55 3.55 5.99
CA GLU A 297 24.70 3.83 4.85
C GLU A 297 23.24 3.96 5.27
N LEU A 298 22.74 3.01 6.09
CA LEU A 298 21.38 3.02 6.60
C LEU A 298 21.12 4.23 7.49
N CYS A 299 22.06 4.57 8.38
CA CYS A 299 21.95 5.74 9.24
C CYS A 299 21.92 7.03 8.42
N ALA A 300 22.78 7.17 7.41
CA ALA A 300 22.80 8.33 6.52
C ALA A 300 21.47 8.49 5.78
N ALA A 301 20.93 7.39 5.24
CA ALA A 301 19.64 7.40 4.54
C ALA A 301 18.47 7.79 5.48
N ALA A 302 18.44 7.26 6.70
CA ALA A 302 17.42 7.57 7.70
C ALA A 302 17.47 9.02 8.18
N MET A 303 18.67 9.58 8.37
CA MET A 303 18.87 10.97 8.85
C MET A 303 18.39 12.02 7.84
N LEU A 304 18.52 11.77 6.55
CA LEU A 304 18.05 12.68 5.50
C LEU A 304 16.54 12.88 5.51
N ASP A 305 15.77 11.85 5.83
CA ASP A 305 14.31 11.91 5.90
C ASP A 305 13.82 12.64 7.17
N LYS A 306 14.55 12.54 8.26
CA LYS A 306 14.10 12.89 9.62
C LYS A 306 14.54 14.23 10.14
N LYS A 307 15.53 14.89 9.56
CA LYS A 307 15.86 16.30 9.82
C LYS A 307 14.66 17.23 9.56
N ARG A 308 13.65 16.77 8.81
CA ARG A 308 12.43 17.51 8.47
C ARG A 308 11.29 17.34 9.46
N ARG A 309 11.34 16.39 10.43
CA ARG A 309 10.21 16.01 11.30
C ARG A 309 10.36 16.34 12.80
N GLY A 310 11.19 17.32 13.18
CA GLY A 310 11.13 17.88 14.53
C GLY A 310 11.90 17.10 15.61
N GLY A 311 13.01 16.45 15.31
CA GLY A 311 13.98 15.97 16.29
C GLY A 311 13.71 14.60 16.95
N ALA A 312 12.56 13.97 16.70
CA ALA A 312 12.23 12.63 17.18
C ALA A 312 11.48 11.80 16.13
N VAL A 313 11.56 10.48 16.24
CA VAL A 313 10.94 9.49 15.35
C VAL A 313 10.13 8.51 16.19
N THR A 314 8.97 8.12 15.70
CA THR A 314 8.22 7.01 16.29
C THR A 314 8.65 5.70 15.62
N LEU A 315 9.23 4.79 16.40
CA LEU A 315 9.47 3.40 16.00
C LEU A 315 8.27 2.55 16.40
N VAL A 316 7.92 1.59 15.56
CA VAL A 316 7.00 0.52 15.91
C VAL A 316 7.84 -0.69 16.26
N LEU A 317 7.73 -1.14 17.50
CA LEU A 317 8.52 -2.23 18.03
C LEU A 317 7.61 -3.39 18.43
N PRO A 318 7.89 -4.63 18.01
CA PRO A 318 7.15 -5.79 18.47
C PRO A 318 7.39 -6.05 19.96
N GLU A 319 6.34 -6.48 20.67
CA GLU A 319 6.45 -7.10 21.99
C GLU A 319 6.37 -8.64 21.87
N LYS A 320 5.58 -9.09 20.91
CA LYS A 320 5.42 -10.47 20.44
C LYS A 320 4.62 -10.46 19.14
N ILE A 321 4.50 -11.59 18.45
CA ILE A 321 3.54 -11.73 17.35
C ILE A 321 2.13 -11.39 17.84
N GLY A 322 1.40 -10.60 17.09
CA GLY A 322 0.06 -10.09 17.43
C GLY A 322 0.05 -8.87 18.35
N LYS A 323 1.22 -8.36 18.78
CA LYS A 323 1.28 -7.19 19.66
C LYS A 323 2.54 -6.35 19.44
N CYS A 324 2.35 -5.05 19.22
CA CYS A 324 3.43 -4.06 19.05
C CYS A 324 3.19 -2.83 19.94
N ALA A 325 4.24 -2.04 20.14
CA ALA A 325 4.22 -0.77 20.85
C ALA A 325 4.82 0.36 20.02
N LEU A 326 4.34 1.58 20.23
CA LEU A 326 4.95 2.79 19.68
C LEU A 326 6.02 3.32 20.64
N LYS A 327 7.21 3.62 20.13
CA LYS A 327 8.28 4.22 20.91
C LYS A 327 8.82 5.47 20.23
N ARG A 328 8.67 6.61 20.89
CA ARG A 328 9.26 7.86 20.42
C ARG A 328 10.74 7.90 20.78
N VAL A 329 11.59 8.05 19.77
CA VAL A 329 13.05 7.99 19.89
C VAL A 329 13.64 9.31 19.37
N PRO A 330 14.54 9.97 20.13
CA PRO A 330 15.30 11.11 19.62
C PRO A 330 16.10 10.72 18.37
N VAL A 331 16.19 11.61 17.38
CA VAL A 331 16.98 11.34 16.15
C VAL A 331 18.45 11.04 16.48
N ALA A 332 18.98 11.64 17.56
CA ALA A 332 20.35 11.40 18.01
C ALA A 332 20.62 9.93 18.44
N GLU A 333 19.57 9.24 18.93
CA GLU A 333 19.68 7.83 19.38
C GLU A 333 19.35 6.84 18.25
N LEU A 334 18.98 7.32 17.06
CA LEU A 334 18.51 6.45 15.99
C LEU A 334 19.60 5.47 15.52
N ARG A 335 20.89 5.89 15.56
CA ARG A 335 22.02 5.02 15.21
C ARG A 335 22.05 3.77 16.09
N ASP A 336 21.86 3.91 17.40
CA ASP A 336 21.88 2.78 18.35
C ASP A 336 20.77 1.78 18.05
N TRP A 337 19.59 2.29 17.58
CA TRP A 337 18.48 1.45 17.17
C TRP A 337 18.78 0.68 15.87
N PHE A 338 19.46 1.31 14.92
CA PHE A 338 19.89 0.64 13.69
C PHE A 338 20.98 -0.41 14.00
N GLU A 339 21.93 -0.10 14.86
CA GLU A 339 22.99 -1.03 15.29
C GLU A 339 22.42 -2.28 15.95
N ARG A 340 21.49 -2.12 16.91
CA ARG A 340 20.73 -3.25 17.48
C ARG A 340 19.96 -4.04 16.44
N GLY A 341 19.32 -3.35 15.49
CA GLY A 341 18.55 -3.98 14.41
C GLY A 341 19.40 -4.78 13.42
N MET A 342 20.64 -4.39 13.21
CA MET A 342 21.58 -5.14 12.37
C MET A 342 22.00 -6.48 13.00
N GLY A 343 22.03 -6.58 14.35
CA GLY A 343 22.49 -7.76 15.08
C GLY A 343 24.00 -7.93 15.04
N GLU A 344 24.51 -8.98 15.70
CA GLU A 344 25.96 -9.22 15.87
C GLU A 344 26.72 -9.55 14.56
N THR A 345 26.03 -9.77 13.44
CA THR A 345 26.63 -10.17 12.15
C THR A 345 27.21 -9.01 11.34
N ALA A 346 27.09 -7.77 11.78
CA ALA A 346 27.51 -6.58 11.02
C ALA A 346 28.98 -6.15 11.25
N CYS A 347 29.76 -6.91 12.02
CA CYS A 347 31.15 -6.60 12.35
C CYS A 347 32.17 -7.63 11.78
N ALA A 348 31.93 -8.15 10.56
CA ALA A 348 32.92 -8.96 9.87
C ALA A 348 33.29 -8.38 8.51
#